data_e6653ea62823e18f035461ac3b835bd8
#
_entry.id   e6653ea62823e18f035461ac3b835bd8
#
_cell.length_a   1.000
_cell.length_b   1.000
_cell.length_c   1.000
_cell.angle_alpha   90.00
_cell.angle_beta   90.00
_cell.angle_gamma   90.00
#
_symmetry.space_group_name_H-M   'P 1'
#
loop_
_entity.id
_entity.type
_entity.pdbx_description
1 polymer ?
#
loop_
_entity_poly.entity_id
_entity_poly.type
_entity_poly.pdbx_seq_one_letter_code
_entity_poly.pdbx_strand_id
1 'polypeptide(L)'
;MAPNVHLYDTTLRDGTQAEGVSLSVTDKVRIAEHLDAFGIDYIEGGWPGSNPRDMGFFEAMRGRKLAHAKLTAFGSTRRGSNSAEEDANLLKLLESETPAVAIFGKSWLLHVHDVLRVSPDDNLLMVGDSCRFLADQGREVIFDAEHFLDGYKDQPEYALAVLQTAAENGATCVVLCDTNGGCLPHEIDEITRAVRAALPAHVEVGIHCHNDSGCGVANSLAAVVAGATHVQGTINGIGERCGNADLCSVIPGVQLKLKRQCVPTESMGHLRELSRFVYDLANLRENIRQPYVGQAAFAHKGGMHVNAVSKNPKTFEHVEPGTVGNRRRVLVSDLSGGSNILLKAEEHHISLDGKKEEVRQILAELKRLESEGYEFESADASFKVLMNKLLKRHESFFELEGFRVIIEKRGPNEPCLSEATIKVKVDEETEIAAAEGDGPVNALDLALRKVLKRFYPKVEEMHLQDFKVRILDGDDGTAAKTRVLIESSDGESSWGTVGVSENIIEASWEALLDSIEHFLIQTHAGEPL
;
A
#
# COMPACT_ATOMS: atom_id res chain seq x y z
N MET A 1 -22.48 9.62 24.10
CA MET A 1 -21.36 9.43 23.15
C MET A 1 -21.93 8.75 21.91
N ALA A 2 -21.45 9.05 20.72
CA ALA A 2 -21.82 8.29 19.54
C ALA A 2 -21.33 6.83 19.70
N PRO A 3 -22.07 5.83 19.21
CA PRO A 3 -21.67 4.42 19.34
C PRO A 3 -20.33 4.19 18.63
N ASN A 4 -19.54 3.25 19.16
CA ASN A 4 -18.34 2.77 18.50
C ASN A 4 -18.69 2.17 17.13
N VAL A 5 -17.72 2.11 16.24
CA VAL A 5 -17.86 1.46 14.94
C VAL A 5 -16.99 0.21 14.96
N HIS A 6 -17.59 -0.95 14.78
CA HIS A 6 -16.87 -2.22 14.66
C HIS A 6 -16.27 -2.35 13.26
N LEU A 7 -15.02 -2.76 13.21
CA LEU A 7 -14.31 -3.01 11.97
C LEU A 7 -14.26 -4.52 11.67
N TYR A 8 -14.62 -4.85 10.46
CA TYR A 8 -14.58 -6.21 9.95
C TYR A 8 -13.62 -6.27 8.77
N ASP A 9 -12.51 -6.96 8.95
CA ASP A 9 -11.51 -7.13 7.91
C ASP A 9 -11.75 -8.40 7.09
N THR A 10 -11.89 -8.25 5.77
CA THR A 10 -12.02 -9.36 4.84
C THR A 10 -10.80 -9.52 3.91
N THR A 11 -9.64 -8.99 4.30
CA THR A 11 -8.38 -9.11 3.54
C THR A 11 -8.04 -10.56 3.22
N LEU A 12 -8.29 -11.49 4.17
CA LEU A 12 -7.93 -12.90 4.04
C LEU A 12 -8.94 -13.72 3.24
N ARG A 13 -10.13 -13.17 2.93
CA ARG A 13 -11.13 -13.84 2.10
C ARG A 13 -11.37 -13.07 0.80
N ASP A 14 -12.06 -11.92 0.85
CA ASP A 14 -12.37 -11.10 -0.32
C ASP A 14 -11.11 -10.50 -0.94
N GLY A 15 -10.18 -10.05 -0.10
CA GLY A 15 -8.87 -9.59 -0.54
C GLY A 15 -8.11 -10.61 -1.38
N THR A 16 -8.26 -11.91 -1.10
CA THR A 16 -7.61 -12.97 -1.88
C THR A 16 -8.28 -13.26 -3.23
N GLN A 17 -9.42 -12.62 -3.52
CA GLN A 17 -10.07 -12.67 -4.83
C GLN A 17 -9.48 -11.64 -5.82
N ALA A 18 -8.59 -10.77 -5.35
CA ALA A 18 -7.86 -9.85 -6.21
C ALA A 18 -6.92 -10.59 -7.16
N GLU A 19 -6.82 -10.12 -8.41
CA GLU A 19 -5.88 -10.65 -9.39
C GLU A 19 -4.44 -10.54 -8.87
N GLY A 20 -3.69 -11.64 -8.96
CA GLY A 20 -2.28 -11.70 -8.52
C GLY A 20 -2.07 -11.90 -7.02
N VAL A 21 -3.11 -11.97 -6.20
CA VAL A 21 -3.00 -12.21 -4.76
C VAL A 21 -3.19 -13.70 -4.42
N SER A 22 -2.19 -14.27 -3.77
CA SER A 22 -2.26 -15.66 -3.29
C SER A 22 -1.54 -15.79 -1.96
N LEU A 23 -2.30 -15.80 -0.86
CA LEU A 23 -1.76 -15.96 0.49
C LEU A 23 -1.67 -17.45 0.86
N SER A 24 -0.56 -17.87 1.43
CA SER A 24 -0.44 -19.18 2.06
C SER A 24 -1.19 -19.20 3.42
N VAL A 25 -1.40 -20.38 3.99
CA VAL A 25 -1.95 -20.50 5.36
C VAL A 25 -1.10 -19.72 6.37
N THR A 26 0.22 -19.81 6.25
CA THR A 26 1.15 -19.08 7.14
C THR A 26 1.01 -17.58 7.00
N ASP A 27 0.87 -17.06 5.76
CA ASP A 27 0.69 -15.62 5.53
C ASP A 27 -0.63 -15.14 6.13
N LYS A 28 -1.73 -15.91 5.93
CA LYS A 28 -3.03 -15.60 6.53
C LYS A 28 -2.95 -15.53 8.06
N VAL A 29 -2.26 -16.49 8.70
CA VAL A 29 -2.06 -16.48 10.16
C VAL A 29 -1.30 -15.23 10.61
N ARG A 30 -0.21 -14.88 9.93
CA ARG A 30 0.59 -13.69 10.25
C ARG A 30 -0.22 -12.40 10.10
N ILE A 31 -0.99 -12.28 9.02
CA ILE A 31 -1.86 -11.11 8.82
C ILE A 31 -2.93 -11.05 9.91
N ALA A 32 -3.58 -12.17 10.26
CA ALA A 32 -4.59 -12.21 11.32
C ALA A 32 -4.03 -11.75 12.67
N GLU A 33 -2.83 -12.19 13.03
CA GLU A 33 -2.15 -11.77 14.27
C GLU A 33 -1.83 -10.25 14.28
N HIS A 34 -1.47 -9.67 13.12
CA HIS A 34 -1.22 -8.22 13.01
C HIS A 34 -2.53 -7.41 13.06
N LEU A 35 -3.60 -7.90 12.44
CA LEU A 35 -4.93 -7.29 12.51
C LEU A 35 -5.48 -7.30 13.95
N ASP A 36 -5.33 -8.41 14.66
CA ASP A 36 -5.69 -8.52 16.07
C ASP A 36 -4.92 -7.52 16.95
N ALA A 37 -3.60 -7.49 16.79
CA ALA A 37 -2.74 -6.54 17.51
C ALA A 37 -3.05 -5.08 17.20
N PHE A 38 -3.50 -4.78 15.98
CA PHE A 38 -3.93 -3.46 15.57
C PHE A 38 -5.29 -3.06 16.17
N GLY A 39 -6.13 -4.03 16.57
CA GLY A 39 -7.42 -3.80 17.22
C GLY A 39 -8.62 -3.86 16.26
N ILE A 40 -8.54 -4.68 15.22
CA ILE A 40 -9.68 -5.03 14.36
C ILE A 40 -10.64 -5.93 15.14
N ASP A 41 -11.95 -5.67 15.06
CA ASP A 41 -12.95 -6.41 15.85
C ASP A 41 -13.28 -7.79 15.26
N TYR A 42 -13.33 -7.92 13.93
CA TYR A 42 -13.63 -9.17 13.23
C TYR A 42 -12.64 -9.41 12.11
N ILE A 43 -12.14 -10.65 12.01
CA ILE A 43 -11.23 -11.10 10.96
C ILE A 43 -11.86 -12.25 10.21
N GLU A 44 -12.19 -12.04 8.93
CA GLU A 44 -12.78 -13.05 8.06
C GLU A 44 -11.68 -13.91 7.43
N GLY A 45 -11.50 -15.10 7.95
CA GLY A 45 -10.38 -15.97 7.59
C GLY A 45 -10.49 -16.67 6.25
N GLY A 46 -11.71 -16.84 5.73
CA GLY A 46 -11.97 -17.55 4.49
C GLY A 46 -13.30 -18.30 4.47
N TRP A 47 -13.54 -19.04 3.39
CA TRP A 47 -14.72 -19.89 3.18
C TRP A 47 -14.38 -21.37 3.34
N PRO A 48 -14.55 -21.97 4.53
CA PRO A 48 -14.09 -23.34 4.82
C PRO A 48 -14.76 -24.41 3.95
N GLY A 49 -15.97 -24.14 3.44
CA GLY A 49 -16.69 -25.01 2.53
C GLY A 49 -16.25 -24.91 1.05
N SER A 50 -15.46 -23.91 0.70
CA SER A 50 -15.08 -23.61 -0.69
C SER A 50 -13.75 -24.27 -1.09
N ASN A 51 -12.74 -24.18 -0.24
CA ASN A 51 -11.42 -24.73 -0.57
C ASN A 51 -10.65 -25.23 0.69
N PRO A 52 -9.75 -26.23 0.51
CA PRO A 52 -8.97 -26.80 1.62
C PRO A 52 -8.02 -25.80 2.30
N ARG A 53 -7.53 -24.78 1.59
CA ARG A 53 -6.62 -23.77 2.15
C ARG A 53 -7.31 -22.96 3.25
N ASP A 54 -8.57 -22.61 3.03
CA ASP A 54 -9.32 -21.82 4.00
C ASP A 54 -9.65 -22.65 5.24
N MET A 55 -10.01 -23.93 5.09
CA MET A 55 -10.13 -24.83 6.24
C MET A 55 -8.80 -24.98 6.97
N GLY A 56 -7.69 -25.14 6.25
CA GLY A 56 -6.34 -25.24 6.83
C GLY A 56 -5.93 -23.99 7.63
N PHE A 57 -6.42 -22.79 7.25
CA PHE A 57 -6.22 -21.59 8.03
C PHE A 57 -6.96 -21.68 9.40
N PHE A 58 -8.23 -22.07 9.40
CA PHE A 58 -8.97 -22.23 10.66
C PHE A 58 -8.35 -23.32 11.55
N GLU A 59 -7.89 -24.42 10.96
CA GLU A 59 -7.14 -25.46 11.69
C GLU A 59 -5.86 -24.92 12.32
N ALA A 60 -5.10 -24.10 11.58
CA ALA A 60 -3.87 -23.46 12.07
C ALA A 60 -4.15 -22.42 13.17
N MET A 61 -5.33 -21.82 13.18
CA MET A 61 -5.76 -20.87 14.21
C MET A 61 -6.32 -21.56 15.48
N ARG A 62 -6.63 -22.86 15.43
CA ARG A 62 -7.09 -23.60 16.61
C ARG A 62 -6.09 -23.50 17.75
N GLY A 63 -6.58 -23.15 18.92
CA GLY A 63 -5.74 -22.98 20.11
C GLY A 63 -4.90 -21.69 20.15
N ARG A 64 -4.85 -20.90 19.08
CA ARG A 64 -4.30 -19.54 19.11
C ARG A 64 -5.33 -18.60 19.71
N LYS A 65 -4.90 -17.79 20.66
CA LYS A 65 -5.78 -16.84 21.32
C LYS A 65 -5.55 -15.45 20.74
N LEU A 66 -6.51 -14.94 20.01
CA LEU A 66 -6.56 -13.53 19.63
C LEU A 66 -6.92 -12.69 20.87
N ALA A 67 -6.29 -11.53 21.01
CA ALA A 67 -6.47 -10.68 22.18
C ALA A 67 -7.72 -9.80 22.08
N HIS A 68 -8.08 -9.40 20.87
CA HIS A 68 -9.16 -8.45 20.56
C HIS A 68 -10.16 -9.02 19.57
N ALA A 69 -9.68 -9.52 18.44
CA ALA A 69 -10.50 -9.89 17.29
C ALA A 69 -11.31 -11.18 17.49
N LYS A 70 -12.51 -11.21 16.93
CA LYS A 70 -13.28 -12.44 16.71
C LYS A 70 -12.96 -12.98 15.32
N LEU A 71 -12.42 -14.21 15.28
CA LEU A 71 -12.24 -14.91 14.02
C LEU A 71 -13.60 -15.28 13.44
N THR A 72 -13.81 -15.02 12.15
CA THR A 72 -15.08 -15.23 11.45
C THR A 72 -14.89 -16.13 10.24
N ALA A 73 -15.73 -17.15 10.10
CA ALA A 73 -15.81 -17.99 8.92
C ALA A 73 -16.92 -17.50 8.00
N PHE A 74 -16.64 -17.47 6.69
CA PHE A 74 -17.58 -16.99 5.67
C PHE A 74 -18.25 -18.16 4.94
N GLY A 75 -19.51 -18.00 4.57
CA GLY A 75 -20.24 -18.97 3.77
C GLY A 75 -21.55 -18.41 3.22
N SER A 76 -22.37 -19.25 2.61
CA SER A 76 -23.70 -18.90 2.10
C SER A 76 -24.81 -19.43 2.98
N THR A 77 -26.03 -18.94 2.77
CA THR A 77 -27.26 -19.63 3.24
C THR A 77 -27.32 -21.08 2.69
N ARG A 78 -28.12 -21.93 3.34
CA ARG A 78 -28.37 -23.30 2.88
C ARG A 78 -28.87 -23.35 1.44
N ARG A 79 -28.69 -24.47 0.78
CA ARG A 79 -29.30 -24.73 -0.54
C ARG A 79 -30.80 -24.96 -0.40
N GLY A 80 -31.57 -24.54 -1.39
CA GLY A 80 -33.03 -24.70 -1.39
C GLY A 80 -33.51 -26.17 -1.23
N SER A 81 -32.70 -27.14 -1.68
CA SER A 81 -33.02 -28.57 -1.59
C SER A 81 -32.70 -29.21 -0.22
N ASN A 82 -31.96 -28.55 0.66
CA ASN A 82 -31.43 -29.14 1.90
C ASN A 82 -32.12 -28.52 3.12
N SER A 83 -32.22 -29.27 4.21
CA SER A 83 -32.43 -28.65 5.52
C SER A 83 -31.15 -27.95 6.01
N ALA A 84 -31.25 -27.06 6.98
CA ALA A 84 -30.06 -26.38 7.50
C ALA A 84 -29.10 -27.34 8.20
N GLU A 85 -29.63 -28.38 8.85
CA GLU A 85 -28.89 -29.39 9.60
C GLU A 85 -28.09 -30.34 8.66
N GLU A 86 -28.52 -30.46 7.41
CA GLU A 86 -27.89 -31.35 6.41
C GLU A 86 -27.08 -30.57 5.36
N ASP A 87 -27.08 -29.25 5.43
CA ASP A 87 -26.37 -28.43 4.45
C ASP A 87 -24.86 -28.45 4.69
N ALA A 88 -24.13 -28.99 3.71
CA ALA A 88 -22.69 -29.19 3.82
C ALA A 88 -21.91 -27.88 4.03
N ASN A 89 -22.40 -26.74 3.52
CA ASN A 89 -21.74 -25.45 3.71
C ASN A 89 -21.92 -24.95 5.15
N LEU A 90 -23.15 -25.05 5.70
CA LEU A 90 -23.41 -24.66 7.09
C LEU A 90 -22.65 -25.56 8.09
N LEU A 91 -22.56 -26.85 7.80
CA LEU A 91 -21.77 -27.78 8.63
C LEU A 91 -20.28 -27.44 8.60
N LYS A 92 -19.73 -27.04 7.45
CA LYS A 92 -18.34 -26.58 7.34
C LYS A 92 -18.07 -25.29 8.12
N LEU A 93 -19.05 -24.38 8.20
CA LEU A 93 -18.93 -23.22 9.06
C LEU A 93 -18.81 -23.62 10.53
N LEU A 94 -19.57 -24.64 11.00
CA LEU A 94 -19.44 -25.14 12.36
C LEU A 94 -18.09 -25.85 12.61
N GLU A 95 -17.59 -26.61 11.63
CA GLU A 95 -16.29 -27.27 11.70
C GLU A 95 -15.11 -26.29 11.83
N SER A 96 -15.25 -25.04 11.37
CA SER A 96 -14.23 -24.00 11.54
C SER A 96 -13.98 -23.61 12.99
N GLU A 97 -14.92 -23.92 13.89
CA GLU A 97 -14.90 -23.62 15.34
C GLU A 97 -14.73 -22.12 15.66
N THR A 98 -15.11 -21.23 14.73
CA THR A 98 -15.04 -19.78 14.96
C THR A 98 -16.16 -19.28 15.85
N PRO A 99 -15.93 -18.23 16.68
CA PRO A 99 -16.98 -17.64 17.53
C PRO A 99 -18.05 -16.92 16.71
N ALA A 100 -17.70 -16.37 15.55
CA ALA A 100 -18.60 -15.68 14.63
C ALA A 100 -18.61 -16.35 13.26
N VAL A 101 -19.70 -16.21 12.55
CA VAL A 101 -19.87 -16.63 11.16
C VAL A 101 -20.55 -15.52 10.37
N ALA A 102 -20.09 -15.28 9.15
CA ALA A 102 -20.76 -14.42 8.18
C ALA A 102 -21.36 -15.29 7.07
N ILE A 103 -22.63 -15.14 6.83
CA ILE A 103 -23.30 -15.84 5.74
C ILE A 103 -23.94 -14.85 4.78
N PHE A 104 -23.64 -14.99 3.48
CA PHE A 104 -24.35 -14.20 2.48
C PHE A 104 -25.64 -14.88 2.03
N GLY A 105 -26.65 -14.06 1.75
CA GLY A 105 -27.90 -14.47 1.14
C GLY A 105 -28.35 -13.48 0.09
N LYS A 106 -29.15 -13.94 -0.89
CA LYS A 106 -29.63 -13.09 -1.97
C LYS A 106 -30.74 -12.16 -1.47
N SER A 107 -30.59 -10.88 -1.72
CA SER A 107 -31.55 -9.83 -1.33
C SER A 107 -32.14 -9.07 -2.53
N TRP A 108 -31.78 -9.45 -3.75
CA TRP A 108 -32.29 -8.91 -5.01
C TRP A 108 -33.10 -9.96 -5.77
N LEU A 109 -34.35 -9.67 -6.12
CA LEU A 109 -35.25 -10.63 -6.80
C LEU A 109 -34.66 -11.15 -8.12
N LEU A 110 -33.94 -10.33 -8.87
CA LEU A 110 -33.21 -10.79 -10.05
C LEU A 110 -32.33 -12.01 -9.73
N HIS A 111 -31.57 -11.96 -8.65
CA HIS A 111 -30.71 -13.08 -8.24
C HIS A 111 -31.51 -14.26 -7.68
N VAL A 112 -32.64 -14.02 -7.00
CA VAL A 112 -33.52 -15.09 -6.51
C VAL A 112 -34.09 -15.88 -7.69
N HIS A 113 -34.57 -15.20 -8.72
CA HIS A 113 -35.20 -15.85 -9.89
C HIS A 113 -34.17 -16.45 -10.86
N ASP A 114 -33.14 -15.69 -11.22
CA ASP A 114 -32.26 -16.08 -12.32
C ASP A 114 -31.08 -16.91 -11.86
N VAL A 115 -30.58 -16.70 -10.63
CA VAL A 115 -29.39 -17.39 -10.09
C VAL A 115 -29.80 -18.55 -9.19
N LEU A 116 -30.61 -18.31 -8.14
CA LEU A 116 -31.05 -19.36 -7.24
C LEU A 116 -32.16 -20.22 -7.86
N ARG A 117 -33.02 -19.63 -8.68
CA ARG A 117 -34.17 -20.27 -9.33
C ARG A 117 -35.16 -20.85 -8.31
N VAL A 118 -35.44 -20.07 -7.27
CA VAL A 118 -36.41 -20.40 -6.24
C VAL A 118 -37.47 -19.29 -6.15
N SER A 119 -38.55 -19.53 -5.40
CA SER A 119 -39.51 -18.48 -5.11
C SER A 119 -38.94 -17.48 -4.09
N PRO A 120 -39.46 -16.24 -4.04
CA PRO A 120 -39.10 -15.27 -3.01
C PRO A 120 -39.32 -15.81 -1.58
N ASP A 121 -40.42 -16.52 -1.35
CA ASP A 121 -40.73 -17.12 -0.04
C ASP A 121 -39.72 -18.24 0.33
N ASP A 122 -39.33 -19.08 -0.63
CA ASP A 122 -38.29 -20.10 -0.40
C ASP A 122 -36.95 -19.45 -0.02
N ASN A 123 -36.58 -18.33 -0.67
CA ASN A 123 -35.35 -17.63 -0.32
C ASN A 123 -35.42 -17.05 1.10
N LEU A 124 -36.56 -16.48 1.51
CA LEU A 124 -36.76 -16.03 2.90
C LEU A 124 -36.62 -17.18 3.89
N LEU A 125 -37.19 -18.37 3.59
CA LEU A 125 -37.02 -19.58 4.39
C LEU A 125 -35.54 -19.99 4.48
N MET A 126 -34.80 -19.98 3.34
CA MET A 126 -33.37 -20.30 3.32
C MET A 126 -32.58 -19.36 4.24
N VAL A 127 -32.84 -18.07 4.20
CA VAL A 127 -32.21 -17.06 5.05
C VAL A 127 -32.53 -17.32 6.53
N GLY A 128 -33.82 -17.43 6.88
CA GLY A 128 -34.26 -17.62 8.25
C GLY A 128 -33.73 -18.89 8.88
N ASP A 129 -33.85 -20.03 8.16
CA ASP A 129 -33.40 -21.34 8.67
C ASP A 129 -31.87 -21.34 8.88
N SER A 130 -31.10 -20.74 7.97
CA SER A 130 -29.65 -20.69 8.09
C SER A 130 -29.19 -19.83 9.27
N CYS A 131 -29.78 -18.65 9.45
CA CYS A 131 -29.45 -17.78 10.57
C CYS A 131 -29.78 -18.45 11.90
N ARG A 132 -31.02 -19.02 12.01
CA ARG A 132 -31.47 -19.69 13.22
C ARG A 132 -30.60 -20.90 13.57
N PHE A 133 -30.30 -21.75 12.59
CA PHE A 133 -29.48 -22.94 12.82
C PHE A 133 -28.11 -22.57 13.39
N LEU A 134 -27.41 -21.58 12.80
CA LEU A 134 -26.08 -21.17 13.27
C LEU A 134 -26.14 -20.48 14.64
N ALA A 135 -27.18 -19.66 14.91
CA ALA A 135 -27.40 -19.02 16.19
C ALA A 135 -27.70 -20.05 17.30
N ASP A 136 -28.52 -21.07 17.01
CA ASP A 136 -28.82 -22.16 17.94
C ASP A 136 -27.58 -23.02 18.25
N GLN A 137 -26.60 -23.06 17.37
CA GLN A 137 -25.28 -23.67 17.59
C GLN A 137 -24.30 -22.72 18.34
N GLY A 138 -24.80 -21.59 18.87
CA GLY A 138 -24.03 -20.65 19.68
C GLY A 138 -23.04 -19.77 18.87
N ARG A 139 -23.24 -19.62 17.57
CA ARG A 139 -22.43 -18.72 16.75
C ARG A 139 -23.05 -17.33 16.74
N GLU A 140 -22.20 -16.32 16.79
CA GLU A 140 -22.59 -14.95 16.43
C GLU A 140 -22.77 -14.89 14.91
N VAL A 141 -23.98 -14.53 14.46
CA VAL A 141 -24.33 -14.57 13.03
C VAL A 141 -24.34 -13.16 12.46
N ILE A 142 -23.51 -12.94 11.46
CA ILE A 142 -23.49 -11.75 10.62
C ILE A 142 -24.10 -12.15 9.28
N PHE A 143 -25.13 -11.42 8.85
CA PHE A 143 -25.82 -11.69 7.58
C PHE A 143 -25.45 -10.65 6.55
N ASP A 144 -24.71 -11.06 5.52
CA ASP A 144 -24.32 -10.23 4.38
C ASP A 144 -25.42 -10.29 3.32
N ALA A 145 -26.20 -9.23 3.19
CA ALA A 145 -27.25 -9.12 2.19
C ALA A 145 -26.63 -8.79 0.82
N GLU A 146 -26.26 -9.82 0.06
CA GLU A 146 -25.56 -9.68 -1.21
C GLU A 146 -26.42 -8.94 -2.24
N HIS A 147 -25.83 -7.94 -2.91
CA HIS A 147 -26.52 -7.01 -3.82
C HIS A 147 -27.70 -6.25 -3.19
N PHE A 148 -27.62 -6.00 -1.88
CA PHE A 148 -28.74 -5.35 -1.16
C PHE A 148 -29.12 -4.01 -1.77
N LEU A 149 -28.14 -3.20 -2.12
CA LEU A 149 -28.40 -1.83 -2.62
C LEU A 149 -29.06 -1.84 -4.01
N ASP A 150 -28.68 -2.78 -4.88
CA ASP A 150 -29.35 -2.99 -6.15
C ASP A 150 -30.78 -3.50 -5.94
N GLY A 151 -30.93 -4.49 -5.07
CA GLY A 151 -32.23 -5.07 -4.72
C GLY A 151 -33.18 -4.05 -4.08
N TYR A 152 -32.66 -3.20 -3.19
CA TYR A 152 -33.45 -2.14 -2.55
C TYR A 152 -33.92 -1.08 -3.58
N LYS A 153 -33.08 -0.68 -4.51
CA LYS A 153 -33.45 0.26 -5.58
C LYS A 153 -34.50 -0.32 -6.53
N ASP A 154 -34.47 -1.63 -6.73
CA ASP A 154 -35.44 -2.34 -7.61
C ASP A 154 -36.74 -2.66 -6.87
N GLN A 155 -36.67 -3.29 -5.70
CA GLN A 155 -37.82 -3.68 -4.89
C GLN A 155 -37.53 -3.55 -3.39
N PRO A 156 -37.71 -2.37 -2.78
CA PRO A 156 -37.34 -2.08 -1.40
C PRO A 156 -38.04 -2.96 -0.37
N GLU A 157 -39.31 -3.32 -0.60
CA GLU A 157 -40.09 -4.13 0.33
C GLU A 157 -39.48 -5.53 0.50
N TYR A 158 -39.08 -6.16 -0.62
CA TYR A 158 -38.48 -7.49 -0.58
C TYR A 158 -37.07 -7.45 0.02
N ALA A 159 -36.25 -6.50 -0.35
CA ALA A 159 -34.92 -6.34 0.20
C ALA A 159 -34.97 -6.14 1.73
N LEU A 160 -35.91 -5.32 2.24
CA LEU A 160 -36.14 -5.14 3.67
C LEU A 160 -36.64 -6.43 4.34
N ALA A 161 -37.56 -7.17 3.70
CA ALA A 161 -38.07 -8.44 4.24
C ALA A 161 -36.94 -9.46 4.46
N VAL A 162 -35.92 -9.50 3.57
CA VAL A 162 -34.75 -10.36 3.73
C VAL A 162 -33.97 -9.98 4.98
N LEU A 163 -33.69 -8.68 5.21
CA LEU A 163 -32.98 -8.22 6.41
C LEU A 163 -33.78 -8.51 7.70
N GLN A 164 -35.09 -8.26 7.67
CA GLN A 164 -35.97 -8.54 8.82
C GLN A 164 -35.99 -10.02 9.13
N THR A 165 -36.09 -10.88 8.11
CA THR A 165 -36.04 -12.35 8.28
C THR A 165 -34.73 -12.78 8.92
N ALA A 166 -33.59 -12.28 8.48
CA ALA A 166 -32.30 -12.59 9.09
C ALA A 166 -32.25 -12.15 10.56
N ALA A 167 -32.67 -10.92 10.85
CA ALA A 167 -32.67 -10.35 12.20
C ALA A 167 -33.62 -11.11 13.17
N GLU A 168 -34.82 -11.47 12.74
CA GLU A 168 -35.80 -12.23 13.52
C GLU A 168 -35.35 -13.68 13.81
N ASN A 169 -34.40 -14.18 12.98
CA ASN A 169 -33.88 -15.55 13.11
C ASN A 169 -32.45 -15.59 13.66
N GLY A 170 -32.00 -14.55 14.37
CA GLY A 170 -30.80 -14.62 15.19
C GLY A 170 -29.56 -13.95 14.62
N ALA A 171 -29.65 -13.29 13.45
CA ALA A 171 -28.55 -12.44 12.99
C ALA A 171 -28.39 -11.24 13.94
N THR A 172 -27.18 -11.05 14.46
CA THR A 172 -26.83 -9.92 15.35
C THR A 172 -26.46 -8.65 14.56
N CYS A 173 -25.97 -8.84 13.33
CA CYS A 173 -25.65 -7.79 12.39
C CYS A 173 -26.19 -8.15 11.00
N VAL A 174 -26.75 -7.16 10.30
CA VAL A 174 -27.12 -7.28 8.89
C VAL A 174 -26.32 -6.26 8.09
N VAL A 175 -25.66 -6.71 7.02
CA VAL A 175 -24.72 -5.92 6.25
C VAL A 175 -25.30 -5.58 4.88
N LEU A 176 -25.32 -4.30 4.56
CA LEU A 176 -25.77 -3.78 3.29
C LEU A 176 -24.60 -3.89 2.28
N CYS A 177 -24.70 -4.81 1.32
CA CYS A 177 -23.61 -5.01 0.36
C CYS A 177 -23.85 -4.20 -0.92
N ASP A 178 -22.92 -3.29 -1.23
CA ASP A 178 -22.73 -2.68 -2.54
C ASP A 178 -21.82 -3.59 -3.39
N THR A 179 -22.34 -4.78 -3.72
CA THR A 179 -21.58 -5.85 -4.37
C THR A 179 -21.08 -5.46 -5.76
N ASN A 180 -21.84 -4.64 -6.49
CA ASN A 180 -21.44 -4.09 -7.78
C ASN A 180 -20.55 -2.84 -7.65
N GLY A 181 -20.43 -2.25 -6.45
CA GLY A 181 -19.64 -1.04 -6.22
C GLY A 181 -20.16 0.18 -6.99
N GLY A 182 -21.45 0.18 -7.33
CA GLY A 182 -22.06 1.17 -8.21
C GLY A 182 -22.82 2.30 -7.53
N CYS A 183 -22.98 2.26 -6.20
CA CYS A 183 -23.71 3.27 -5.46
C CYS A 183 -22.91 4.54 -5.21
N LEU A 184 -23.62 5.66 -5.09
CA LEU A 184 -23.07 6.94 -4.70
C LEU A 184 -23.36 7.24 -3.22
N PRO A 185 -22.55 8.10 -2.54
CA PRO A 185 -22.68 8.31 -1.09
C PRO A 185 -24.07 8.80 -0.62
N HIS A 186 -24.80 9.56 -1.43
CA HIS A 186 -26.13 10.02 -1.06
C HIS A 186 -27.18 8.90 -1.08
N GLU A 187 -27.06 7.93 -2.02
CA GLU A 187 -27.91 6.74 -2.07
C GLU A 187 -27.65 5.86 -0.82
N ILE A 188 -26.39 5.68 -0.47
CA ILE A 188 -25.99 4.95 0.75
C ILE A 188 -26.58 5.59 2.01
N ASP A 189 -26.47 6.91 2.15
CA ASP A 189 -27.04 7.64 3.30
C ASP A 189 -28.56 7.42 3.40
N GLU A 190 -29.28 7.63 2.32
CA GLU A 190 -30.73 7.48 2.26
C GLU A 190 -31.18 6.04 2.61
N ILE A 191 -30.59 5.05 1.94
CA ILE A 191 -30.97 3.64 2.10
C ILE A 191 -30.58 3.15 3.50
N THR A 192 -29.40 3.50 4.02
CA THR A 192 -28.96 3.10 5.37
C THR A 192 -29.89 3.67 6.44
N ARG A 193 -30.36 4.93 6.31
CA ARG A 193 -31.33 5.51 7.24
C ARG A 193 -32.67 4.77 7.21
N ALA A 194 -33.17 4.43 6.01
CA ALA A 194 -34.40 3.69 5.85
C ALA A 194 -34.29 2.30 6.51
N VAL A 195 -33.19 1.58 6.28
CA VAL A 195 -32.92 0.28 6.91
C VAL A 195 -32.83 0.41 8.43
N ARG A 196 -32.09 1.41 8.95
CA ARG A 196 -31.97 1.61 10.40
C ARG A 196 -33.32 1.87 11.06
N ALA A 197 -34.22 2.58 10.38
CA ALA A 197 -35.57 2.83 10.88
C ALA A 197 -36.49 1.60 10.84
N ALA A 198 -36.23 0.65 9.93
CA ALA A 198 -37.03 -0.57 9.75
C ALA A 198 -36.61 -1.75 10.67
N LEU A 199 -35.41 -1.68 11.26
CA LEU A 199 -34.86 -2.78 12.06
C LEU A 199 -34.85 -2.47 13.57
N PRO A 200 -34.94 -3.50 14.44
CA PRO A 200 -34.81 -3.33 15.89
C PRO A 200 -33.48 -2.69 16.27
N ALA A 201 -33.48 -1.89 17.34
CA ALA A 201 -32.29 -1.14 17.78
C ALA A 201 -31.12 -2.04 18.24
N HIS A 202 -31.38 -3.27 18.64
CA HIS A 202 -30.36 -4.22 19.08
C HIS A 202 -29.65 -4.94 17.94
N VAL A 203 -30.18 -4.88 16.71
CA VAL A 203 -29.55 -5.45 15.52
C VAL A 203 -28.62 -4.40 14.91
N GLU A 204 -27.37 -4.73 14.73
CA GLU A 204 -26.42 -3.83 14.07
C GLU A 204 -26.69 -3.73 12.56
N VAL A 205 -26.44 -2.55 12.01
CA VAL A 205 -26.42 -2.35 10.56
C VAL A 205 -24.97 -2.16 10.12
N GLY A 206 -24.54 -3.03 9.23
CA GLY A 206 -23.24 -2.99 8.61
C GLY A 206 -23.26 -2.47 7.17
N ILE A 207 -22.10 -2.18 6.65
CA ILE A 207 -21.87 -1.80 5.25
C ILE A 207 -20.67 -2.54 4.68
N HIS A 208 -20.82 -3.06 3.48
CA HIS A 208 -19.75 -3.68 2.68
C HIS A 208 -19.77 -3.07 1.28
N CYS A 209 -18.71 -2.35 0.89
CA CYS A 209 -18.66 -1.67 -0.40
C CYS A 209 -17.49 -2.14 -1.25
N HIS A 210 -17.78 -2.51 -2.50
CA HIS A 210 -16.76 -2.57 -3.55
C HIS A 210 -16.47 -1.17 -4.11
N ASN A 211 -15.35 -1.02 -4.82
CA ASN A 211 -14.82 0.28 -5.21
C ASN A 211 -14.91 0.57 -6.72
N ASP A 212 -15.83 -0.08 -7.44
CA ASP A 212 -15.92 0.00 -8.91
C ASP A 212 -16.25 1.41 -9.41
N SER A 213 -17.02 2.18 -8.66
CA SER A 213 -17.29 3.61 -8.93
C SER A 213 -16.27 4.55 -8.29
N GLY A 214 -15.22 4.04 -7.62
CA GLY A 214 -14.26 4.84 -6.86
C GLY A 214 -14.82 5.44 -5.56
N CYS A 215 -15.97 4.95 -5.08
CA CYS A 215 -16.69 5.49 -3.93
C CYS A 215 -16.66 4.61 -2.67
N GLY A 216 -15.97 3.46 -2.67
CA GLY A 216 -16.04 2.48 -1.58
C GLY A 216 -15.79 3.08 -0.20
N VAL A 217 -14.75 3.90 -0.04
CA VAL A 217 -14.46 4.61 1.22
C VAL A 217 -15.53 5.64 1.56
N ALA A 218 -15.93 6.46 0.59
CA ALA A 218 -16.94 7.51 0.79
C ALA A 218 -18.29 6.91 1.17
N ASN A 219 -18.68 5.81 0.52
CA ASN A 219 -19.89 5.05 0.80
C ASN A 219 -19.87 4.47 2.22
N SER A 220 -18.77 3.85 2.64
CA SER A 220 -18.61 3.33 4.00
C SER A 220 -18.77 4.43 5.06
N LEU A 221 -18.15 5.60 4.84
CA LEU A 221 -18.27 6.75 5.74
C LEU A 221 -19.70 7.34 5.75
N ALA A 222 -20.38 7.39 4.60
CA ALA A 222 -21.77 7.83 4.50
C ALA A 222 -22.71 6.91 5.29
N ALA A 223 -22.52 5.58 5.18
CA ALA A 223 -23.28 4.62 5.98
C ALA A 223 -23.09 4.81 7.48
N VAL A 224 -21.84 5.06 7.93
CA VAL A 224 -21.55 5.35 9.34
C VAL A 224 -22.26 6.62 9.80
N VAL A 225 -22.30 7.67 9.00
CA VAL A 225 -23.04 8.91 9.30
C VAL A 225 -24.53 8.64 9.38
N ALA A 226 -25.05 7.77 8.51
CA ALA A 226 -26.47 7.37 8.46
C ALA A 226 -26.90 6.42 9.57
N GLY A 227 -25.96 5.86 10.36
CA GLY A 227 -26.27 5.02 11.53
C GLY A 227 -25.74 3.59 11.47
N ALA A 228 -24.95 3.23 10.46
CA ALA A 228 -24.20 1.98 10.48
C ALA A 228 -23.15 1.98 11.60
N THR A 229 -23.01 0.83 12.27
CA THR A 229 -22.05 0.62 13.36
C THR A 229 -21.05 -0.49 13.08
N HIS A 230 -21.11 -1.12 11.91
CA HIS A 230 -20.23 -2.17 11.46
C HIS A 230 -19.77 -1.87 10.03
N VAL A 231 -18.46 -1.88 9.78
CA VAL A 231 -17.87 -1.57 8.47
C VAL A 231 -16.97 -2.70 8.04
N GLN A 232 -17.28 -3.29 6.89
CA GLN A 232 -16.45 -4.30 6.25
C GLN A 232 -15.56 -3.65 5.19
N GLY A 233 -14.34 -4.17 5.04
CA GLY A 233 -13.39 -3.74 4.03
C GLY A 233 -12.10 -4.54 4.10
N THR A 234 -11.10 -4.11 3.36
CA THR A 234 -9.79 -4.77 3.34
C THR A 234 -8.67 -3.77 3.61
N ILE A 235 -7.59 -4.23 4.20
CA ILE A 235 -6.37 -3.43 4.24
C ILE A 235 -5.90 -3.17 2.80
N ASN A 236 -5.58 -1.92 2.50
CA ASN A 236 -5.17 -1.45 1.18
C ASN A 236 -6.27 -1.51 0.10
N GLY A 237 -7.51 -1.80 0.45
CA GLY A 237 -8.60 -1.88 -0.51
C GLY A 237 -8.47 -3.02 -1.52
N ILE A 238 -7.64 -4.03 -1.25
CA ILE A 238 -7.49 -5.19 -2.14
C ILE A 238 -8.78 -6.01 -2.20
N GLY A 239 -9.11 -6.57 -3.36
CA GLY A 239 -10.33 -7.37 -3.55
C GLY A 239 -10.66 -7.57 -5.00
N GLU A 240 -11.80 -8.20 -5.26
CA GLU A 240 -12.26 -8.51 -6.61
C GLU A 240 -12.48 -7.23 -7.44
N ARG A 241 -12.15 -7.27 -8.74
CA ARG A 241 -12.27 -6.17 -9.71
C ARG A 241 -11.45 -4.94 -9.27
N CYS A 242 -12.14 -3.85 -8.87
CA CYS A 242 -11.51 -2.59 -8.40
C CYS A 242 -11.23 -2.58 -6.90
N GLY A 243 -11.47 -3.70 -6.20
CA GLY A 243 -11.22 -3.87 -4.78
C GLY A 243 -12.40 -3.49 -3.89
N ASN A 244 -12.14 -3.51 -2.60
CA ASN A 244 -13.07 -3.18 -1.52
C ASN A 244 -12.85 -1.77 -0.99
N ALA A 245 -13.69 -1.32 -0.06
CA ALA A 245 -13.42 -0.14 0.74
C ALA A 245 -12.07 -0.30 1.46
N ASP A 246 -11.14 0.65 1.23
CA ASP A 246 -9.81 0.64 1.82
C ASP A 246 -9.87 1.03 3.31
N LEU A 247 -9.64 0.04 4.19
CA LEU A 247 -9.62 0.26 5.63
C LEU A 247 -8.52 1.23 6.07
N CYS A 248 -7.40 1.34 5.32
CA CYS A 248 -6.38 2.33 5.60
C CYS A 248 -6.89 3.78 5.45
N SER A 249 -7.99 3.97 4.72
CA SER A 249 -8.66 5.26 4.55
C SER A 249 -9.93 5.37 5.40
N VAL A 250 -10.68 4.27 5.56
CA VAL A 250 -11.90 4.23 6.39
C VAL A 250 -11.59 4.48 7.85
N ILE A 251 -10.59 3.80 8.43
CA ILE A 251 -10.20 3.92 9.84
C ILE A 251 -9.92 5.38 10.23
N PRO A 252 -8.98 6.10 9.58
CA PRO A 252 -8.77 7.50 9.92
C PRO A 252 -9.97 8.40 9.56
N GLY A 253 -10.77 8.04 8.55
CA GLY A 253 -12.04 8.70 8.26
C GLY A 253 -13.00 8.64 9.44
N VAL A 254 -13.24 7.46 9.97
CA VAL A 254 -14.11 7.24 11.14
C VAL A 254 -13.53 7.91 12.39
N GLN A 255 -12.26 7.63 12.71
CA GLN A 255 -11.69 8.04 13.99
C GLN A 255 -11.27 9.52 14.02
N LEU A 256 -10.60 10.01 12.97
CA LEU A 256 -10.07 11.37 12.96
C LEU A 256 -11.05 12.40 12.41
N LYS A 257 -11.96 12.03 11.48
CA LYS A 257 -12.90 12.97 10.85
C LYS A 257 -14.29 12.91 11.48
N LEU A 258 -14.87 11.71 11.61
CA LEU A 258 -16.19 11.53 12.22
C LEU A 258 -16.17 11.52 13.74
N LYS A 259 -14.97 11.43 14.38
CA LYS A 259 -14.80 11.39 15.83
C LYS A 259 -15.53 10.23 16.49
N ARG A 260 -15.60 9.10 15.81
CA ARG A 260 -16.11 7.83 16.36
C ARG A 260 -14.95 6.88 16.56
N GLN A 261 -14.94 6.18 17.68
CA GLN A 261 -13.87 5.20 17.96
C GLN A 261 -14.11 3.94 17.14
N CYS A 262 -13.05 3.40 16.52
CA CYS A 262 -13.07 2.15 15.77
C CYS A 262 -11.82 1.29 15.99
N VAL A 263 -10.72 1.88 16.48
CA VAL A 263 -9.52 1.14 16.94
C VAL A 263 -8.95 1.83 18.18
N PRO A 264 -8.10 1.17 18.98
CA PRO A 264 -7.33 1.82 20.04
C PRO A 264 -6.56 3.02 19.49
N THR A 265 -6.52 4.13 20.23
CA THR A 265 -5.89 5.36 19.76
C THR A 265 -4.40 5.18 19.44
N GLU A 266 -3.72 4.37 20.21
CA GLU A 266 -2.31 4.01 20.04
C GLU A 266 -2.04 3.23 18.76
N SER A 267 -2.99 2.43 18.29
CA SER A 267 -2.86 1.62 17.07
C SER A 267 -2.79 2.48 15.80
N MET A 268 -3.38 3.67 15.81
CA MET A 268 -3.36 4.57 14.65
C MET A 268 -1.94 4.88 14.14
N GLY A 269 -0.97 4.99 15.04
CA GLY A 269 0.44 5.21 14.70
C GLY A 269 1.10 4.04 13.95
N HIS A 270 0.48 2.87 13.93
CA HIS A 270 0.96 1.67 13.24
C HIS A 270 0.22 1.38 11.92
N LEU A 271 -0.71 2.26 11.50
CA LEU A 271 -1.55 2.03 10.32
C LEU A 271 -0.72 1.86 9.03
N ARG A 272 0.31 2.68 8.85
CA ARG A 272 1.22 2.56 7.71
C ARG A 272 2.04 1.28 7.74
N GLU A 273 2.50 0.86 8.90
CA GLU A 273 3.23 -0.39 9.09
C GLU A 273 2.35 -1.60 8.71
N LEU A 274 1.10 -1.64 9.18
CA LEU A 274 0.12 -2.66 8.82
C LEU A 274 -0.14 -2.69 7.30
N SER A 275 -0.33 -1.53 6.68
CA SER A 275 -0.52 -1.42 5.22
C SER A 275 0.64 -2.04 4.44
N ARG A 276 1.88 -1.70 4.80
CA ARG A 276 3.08 -2.23 4.15
C ARG A 276 3.24 -3.72 4.37
N PHE A 277 3.02 -4.18 5.59
CA PHE A 277 3.10 -5.60 5.93
C PHE A 277 2.13 -6.45 5.07
N VAL A 278 0.92 -5.96 4.84
CA VAL A 278 -0.05 -6.66 3.96
C VAL A 278 0.39 -6.61 2.49
N TYR A 279 0.91 -5.47 1.99
CA TYR A 279 1.47 -5.40 0.63
C TYR A 279 2.62 -6.41 0.43
N ASP A 280 3.54 -6.49 1.40
CA ASP A 280 4.70 -7.39 1.34
C ASP A 280 4.26 -8.86 1.28
N LEU A 281 3.35 -9.29 2.16
CA LEU A 281 2.85 -10.68 2.18
C LEU A 281 1.99 -11.01 0.96
N ALA A 282 1.23 -10.05 0.45
CA ALA A 282 0.45 -10.21 -0.78
C ALA A 282 1.31 -10.15 -2.05
N ASN A 283 2.60 -9.87 -1.94
CA ASN A 283 3.52 -9.64 -3.07
C ASN A 283 3.01 -8.59 -4.06
N LEU A 284 2.42 -7.52 -3.52
CA LEU A 284 1.90 -6.39 -4.29
C LEU A 284 2.83 -5.18 -4.16
N ARG A 285 2.90 -4.36 -5.21
CA ARG A 285 3.55 -3.06 -5.12
C ARG A 285 2.74 -2.10 -4.26
N GLU A 286 3.40 -1.40 -3.33
CA GLU A 286 2.77 -0.32 -2.58
C GLU A 286 2.21 0.76 -3.52
N ASN A 287 0.98 1.19 -3.27
CA ASN A 287 0.46 2.41 -3.87
C ASN A 287 1.06 3.62 -3.15
N ILE A 288 2.10 4.20 -3.72
CA ILE A 288 2.79 5.36 -3.12
C ILE A 288 1.88 6.58 -2.89
N ARG A 289 0.75 6.67 -3.59
CA ARG A 289 -0.25 7.76 -3.47
C ARG A 289 -1.48 7.36 -2.66
N GLN A 290 -1.46 6.21 -1.99
CA GLN A 290 -2.58 5.80 -1.14
C GLN A 290 -2.81 6.84 -0.03
N PRO A 291 -4.06 7.27 0.18
CA PRO A 291 -4.36 8.21 1.25
C PRO A 291 -3.85 7.72 2.61
N TYR A 292 -3.36 8.64 3.43
CA TYR A 292 -2.80 8.44 4.78
C TYR A 292 -1.51 7.61 4.85
N VAL A 293 -1.44 6.45 4.21
CA VAL A 293 -0.34 5.47 4.42
C VAL A 293 0.72 5.52 3.32
N GLY A 294 0.37 5.93 2.10
CA GLY A 294 1.29 5.99 0.97
C GLY A 294 2.47 6.93 1.22
N GLN A 295 3.60 6.62 0.62
CA GLN A 295 4.84 7.39 0.77
C GLN A 295 4.69 8.86 0.32
N ALA A 296 3.82 9.13 -0.66
CA ALA A 296 3.55 10.47 -1.19
C ALA A 296 2.40 11.20 -0.48
N ALA A 297 1.68 10.56 0.45
CA ALA A 297 0.49 11.14 1.09
C ALA A 297 0.76 12.47 1.80
N PHE A 298 1.99 12.67 2.30
CA PHE A 298 2.44 13.89 2.97
C PHE A 298 3.74 14.44 2.34
N ALA A 299 3.85 14.28 1.02
CA ALA A 299 4.98 14.82 0.26
C ALA A 299 4.63 16.18 -0.34
N HIS A 300 5.49 17.17 -0.11
CA HIS A 300 5.33 18.53 -0.60
C HIS A 300 6.45 18.90 -1.57
N LYS A 301 6.09 19.29 -2.80
CA LYS A 301 7.02 19.62 -3.89
C LYS A 301 7.10 21.13 -4.14
N GLY A 302 5.96 21.79 -4.27
CA GLY A 302 5.89 23.21 -4.64
C GLY A 302 6.46 24.14 -3.58
N GLY A 303 7.33 25.08 -3.96
CA GLY A 303 8.01 25.99 -3.03
C GLY A 303 7.08 26.82 -2.16
N MET A 304 5.92 27.25 -2.67
CA MET A 304 4.91 27.97 -1.87
C MET A 304 4.27 27.07 -0.80
N HIS A 305 3.98 25.80 -1.16
CA HIS A 305 3.41 24.83 -0.24
C HIS A 305 4.40 24.51 0.89
N VAL A 306 5.66 24.22 0.53
CA VAL A 306 6.72 23.92 1.49
C VAL A 306 6.94 25.11 2.45
N ASN A 307 6.99 26.35 1.95
CA ASN A 307 7.12 27.54 2.79
C ASN A 307 5.93 27.72 3.75
N ALA A 308 4.71 27.39 3.32
CA ALA A 308 3.54 27.48 4.18
C ALA A 308 3.53 26.36 5.25
N VAL A 309 3.80 25.12 4.85
CA VAL A 309 3.86 23.95 5.75
C VAL A 309 4.95 24.13 6.81
N SER A 310 6.12 24.65 6.44
CA SER A 310 7.20 24.91 7.41
C SER A 310 6.83 25.92 8.49
N LYS A 311 5.93 26.86 8.18
CA LYS A 311 5.40 27.84 9.16
C LYS A 311 4.25 27.27 9.96
N ASN A 312 3.33 26.59 9.31
CA ASN A 312 2.19 25.94 9.95
C ASN A 312 1.72 24.73 9.10
N PRO A 313 1.94 23.50 9.57
CA PRO A 313 1.53 22.28 8.86
C PRO A 313 0.06 22.26 8.45
N LYS A 314 -0.83 22.80 9.27
CA LYS A 314 -2.29 22.83 9.00
C LYS A 314 -2.68 23.57 7.72
N THR A 315 -1.75 24.32 7.10
CA THR A 315 -2.02 25.03 5.84
C THR A 315 -2.22 24.09 4.65
N PHE A 316 -1.59 22.89 4.67
CA PHE A 316 -1.66 21.92 3.59
C PHE A 316 -1.78 20.46 4.07
N GLU A 317 -1.80 20.22 5.38
CA GLU A 317 -1.97 18.88 5.96
C GLU A 317 -3.26 18.82 6.75
N HIS A 318 -4.14 17.91 6.38
CA HIS A 318 -5.44 17.74 7.03
C HIS A 318 -5.39 16.86 8.29
N VAL A 319 -4.27 16.20 8.52
CA VAL A 319 -3.91 15.45 9.73
C VAL A 319 -2.40 15.54 9.95
N GLU A 320 -1.94 15.36 11.18
CA GLU A 320 -0.52 15.22 11.48
C GLU A 320 -0.03 13.85 10.98
N PRO A 321 1.01 13.76 10.12
CA PRO A 321 1.45 12.51 9.52
C PRO A 321 1.77 11.40 10.52
N GLY A 322 2.40 11.73 11.65
CA GLY A 322 2.75 10.78 12.72
C GLY A 322 1.53 10.10 13.34
N THR A 323 0.34 10.71 13.26
CA THR A 323 -0.90 10.10 13.76
C THR A 323 -1.25 8.80 13.08
N VAL A 324 -0.83 8.63 11.82
CA VAL A 324 -1.08 7.42 11.00
C VAL A 324 0.21 6.65 10.69
N GLY A 325 1.29 6.90 11.44
CA GLY A 325 2.59 6.25 11.26
C GLY A 325 3.35 6.71 10.01
N ASN A 326 2.94 7.81 9.40
CA ASN A 326 3.60 8.39 8.23
C ASN A 326 4.51 9.56 8.62
N ARG A 327 5.22 10.12 7.66
CA ARG A 327 6.10 11.27 7.86
C ARG A 327 5.93 12.28 6.73
N ARG A 328 6.15 13.56 7.07
CA ARG A 328 6.26 14.63 6.09
C ARG A 328 7.52 14.44 5.27
N ARG A 329 7.40 14.67 3.97
CA ARG A 329 8.55 14.68 3.05
C ARG A 329 8.55 15.97 2.25
N VAL A 330 9.72 16.57 2.13
CA VAL A 330 9.94 17.70 1.23
C VAL A 330 10.69 17.17 0.02
N LEU A 331 10.11 17.41 -1.15
CA LEU A 331 10.71 17.02 -2.41
C LEU A 331 11.44 18.22 -3.03
N VAL A 332 12.48 17.92 -3.81
CA VAL A 332 13.28 18.92 -4.50
C VAL A 332 13.07 18.77 -6.00
N SER A 333 12.80 19.89 -6.69
CA SER A 333 12.59 19.93 -8.15
C SER A 333 12.71 21.38 -8.65
N ASP A 334 12.52 21.55 -9.96
CA ASP A 334 12.40 22.88 -10.62
C ASP A 334 11.34 23.79 -10.01
N LEU A 335 10.30 23.20 -9.41
CA LEU A 335 9.23 23.91 -8.71
C LEU A 335 9.62 24.33 -7.28
N SER A 336 10.80 23.97 -6.83
CA SER A 336 11.28 24.28 -5.48
C SER A 336 11.59 25.76 -5.30
N GLY A 337 11.43 26.20 -4.04
CA GLY A 337 11.86 27.49 -3.56
C GLY A 337 13.01 27.36 -2.55
N GLY A 338 13.51 28.50 -2.06
CA GLY A 338 14.57 28.50 -1.05
C GLY A 338 14.25 27.70 0.20
N SER A 339 12.98 27.63 0.61
CA SER A 339 12.53 26.83 1.77
C SER A 339 12.73 25.33 1.57
N ASN A 340 12.56 24.80 0.33
CA ASN A 340 12.83 23.39 0.03
C ASN A 340 14.32 23.08 0.24
N ILE A 341 15.20 23.96 -0.27
CA ILE A 341 16.64 23.80 -0.14
C ILE A 341 17.08 23.83 1.33
N LEU A 342 16.54 24.78 2.13
CA LEU A 342 16.86 24.87 3.54
C LEU A 342 16.44 23.63 4.33
N LEU A 343 15.21 23.14 4.11
CA LEU A 343 14.70 21.95 4.79
C LEU A 343 15.44 20.67 4.37
N LYS A 344 15.79 20.54 3.08
CA LYS A 344 16.61 19.42 2.62
C LYS A 344 18.03 19.48 3.14
N ALA A 345 18.62 20.66 3.21
CA ALA A 345 19.94 20.84 3.82
C ALA A 345 19.93 20.44 5.31
N GLU A 346 18.88 20.81 6.05
CA GLU A 346 18.69 20.41 7.45
C GLU A 346 18.52 18.88 7.57
N GLU A 347 17.72 18.25 6.71
CA GLU A 347 17.55 16.79 6.64
C GLU A 347 18.90 16.07 6.42
N HIS A 348 19.78 16.66 5.63
CA HIS A 348 21.13 16.15 5.36
C HIS A 348 22.20 16.66 6.35
N HIS A 349 21.82 17.32 7.44
CA HIS A 349 22.73 17.91 8.44
C HIS A 349 23.67 18.98 7.86
N ILE A 350 23.24 19.69 6.82
CA ILE A 350 23.97 20.78 6.18
C ILE A 350 23.40 22.11 6.67
N SER A 351 24.14 22.87 7.49
CA SER A 351 23.69 24.21 7.93
C SER A 351 23.84 25.23 6.80
N LEU A 352 22.72 25.84 6.41
CA LEU A 352 22.63 26.95 5.46
C LEU A 352 22.06 28.23 6.11
N ASP A 353 22.02 28.30 7.43
CA ASP A 353 21.53 29.46 8.13
C ASP A 353 22.32 30.74 7.76
N GLY A 354 21.58 31.75 7.33
CA GLY A 354 22.18 33.04 6.91
C GLY A 354 22.83 33.00 5.53
N LYS A 355 22.95 31.86 4.87
CA LYS A 355 23.68 31.70 3.60
C LYS A 355 22.74 31.85 2.39
N LYS A 356 22.17 33.03 2.22
CA LYS A 356 21.17 33.26 1.15
C LYS A 356 21.73 33.13 -0.26
N GLU A 357 23.00 33.40 -0.48
CA GLU A 357 23.62 33.33 -1.79
C GLU A 357 23.87 31.87 -2.17
N GLU A 358 24.34 31.04 -1.25
CA GLU A 358 24.52 29.60 -1.45
C GLU A 358 23.19 28.91 -1.76
N VAL A 359 22.12 29.28 -1.02
CA VAL A 359 20.76 28.76 -1.31
C VAL A 359 20.33 29.13 -2.74
N ARG A 360 20.63 30.33 -3.20
CA ARG A 360 20.32 30.80 -4.54
C ARG A 360 21.10 30.04 -5.61
N GLN A 361 22.39 29.78 -5.37
CA GLN A 361 23.26 29.03 -6.28
C GLN A 361 22.79 27.58 -6.41
N ILE A 362 22.49 26.92 -5.27
CA ILE A 362 21.94 25.55 -5.29
C ILE A 362 20.62 25.49 -6.06
N LEU A 363 19.71 26.43 -5.82
CA LEU A 363 18.43 26.49 -6.50
C LEU A 363 18.57 26.74 -8.02
N ALA A 364 19.49 27.60 -8.41
CA ALA A 364 19.75 27.88 -9.83
C ALA A 364 20.32 26.66 -10.54
N GLU A 365 21.27 25.97 -9.93
CA GLU A 365 21.89 24.79 -10.50
C GLU A 365 20.90 23.61 -10.55
N LEU A 366 20.09 23.41 -9.51
CA LEU A 366 19.01 22.44 -9.52
C LEU A 366 18.08 22.64 -10.72
N LYS A 367 17.61 23.86 -10.94
CA LYS A 367 16.70 24.18 -12.06
C LYS A 367 17.37 23.99 -13.41
N ARG A 368 18.66 24.31 -13.52
CA ARG A 368 19.44 24.08 -14.75
C ARG A 368 19.50 22.58 -15.05
N LEU A 369 19.92 21.77 -14.09
CA LEU A 369 20.03 20.32 -14.26
C LEU A 369 18.68 19.67 -14.58
N GLU A 370 17.60 20.06 -13.88
CA GLU A 370 16.28 19.53 -14.20
C GLU A 370 15.80 19.92 -15.60
N SER A 371 16.15 21.11 -16.09
CA SER A 371 15.88 21.49 -17.48
C SER A 371 16.67 20.67 -18.51
N GLU A 372 17.76 20.06 -18.09
CA GLU A 372 18.57 19.14 -18.90
C GLU A 372 18.12 17.69 -18.80
N GLY A 373 17.14 17.41 -17.92
CA GLY A 373 16.50 16.11 -17.80
C GLY A 373 16.79 15.36 -16.50
N TYR A 374 17.57 15.91 -15.57
CA TYR A 374 17.76 15.31 -14.25
C TYR A 374 16.44 15.27 -13.47
N GLU A 375 16.35 14.41 -12.47
CA GLU A 375 15.21 14.30 -11.57
C GLU A 375 15.71 13.98 -10.16
N PHE A 376 15.57 14.91 -9.24
CA PHE A 376 16.08 14.77 -7.88
C PHE A 376 15.07 14.25 -6.88
N GLU A 377 13.77 14.11 -7.25
CA GLU A 377 12.73 13.57 -6.35
C GLU A 377 13.01 12.13 -5.91
N SER A 378 13.52 11.32 -6.85
CA SER A 378 13.92 9.93 -6.61
C SER A 378 15.43 9.78 -6.39
N ALA A 379 16.18 10.88 -6.50
CA ALA A 379 17.64 10.90 -6.47
C ALA A 379 18.17 11.85 -5.38
N ASP A 380 17.67 11.67 -4.16
CA ASP A 380 17.99 12.51 -3.00
C ASP A 380 19.50 12.49 -2.67
N ALA A 381 20.16 11.37 -2.91
CA ALA A 381 21.61 11.24 -2.72
C ALA A 381 22.39 12.07 -3.73
N SER A 382 22.02 12.08 -5.02
CA SER A 382 22.64 12.99 -6.01
C SER A 382 22.45 14.45 -5.62
N PHE A 383 21.28 14.83 -5.06
CA PHE A 383 21.07 16.19 -4.59
C PHE A 383 21.98 16.53 -3.40
N LYS A 384 22.19 15.61 -2.46
CA LYS A 384 23.14 15.79 -1.34
C LYS A 384 24.58 15.95 -1.85
N VAL A 385 25.00 15.12 -2.81
CA VAL A 385 26.34 15.23 -3.44
C VAL A 385 26.49 16.58 -4.14
N LEU A 386 25.47 17.00 -4.91
CA LEU A 386 25.44 18.31 -5.58
C LEU A 386 25.60 19.47 -4.58
N MET A 387 24.83 19.44 -3.48
CA MET A 387 24.95 20.47 -2.44
C MET A 387 26.35 20.53 -1.84
N ASN A 388 26.96 19.38 -1.53
CA ASN A 388 28.32 19.34 -0.97
C ASN A 388 29.36 19.89 -1.95
N LYS A 389 29.25 19.56 -3.23
CA LYS A 389 30.12 20.08 -4.30
C LYS A 389 30.01 21.61 -4.42
N LEU A 390 28.78 22.15 -4.49
CA LEU A 390 28.55 23.60 -4.61
C LEU A 390 29.00 24.39 -3.38
N LEU A 391 28.87 23.81 -2.19
CA LEU A 391 29.28 24.42 -0.92
C LEU A 391 30.78 24.25 -0.66
N LYS A 392 31.52 23.59 -1.53
CA LYS A 392 32.95 23.27 -1.35
C LYS A 392 33.23 22.58 -0.01
N ARG A 393 32.32 21.72 0.42
CA ARG A 393 32.42 20.95 1.68
C ARG A 393 32.98 19.56 1.47
N HIS A 394 33.09 19.16 0.22
CA HIS A 394 33.51 17.83 -0.16
C HIS A 394 34.50 17.94 -1.32
N GLU A 395 35.67 17.35 -1.14
CA GLU A 395 36.56 16.96 -2.22
C GLU A 395 36.19 15.55 -2.63
N SER A 396 36.23 15.25 -3.93
CA SER A 396 35.89 13.91 -4.44
C SER A 396 36.83 12.88 -3.83
N PHE A 397 36.33 11.73 -3.40
CA PHE A 397 37.13 10.62 -2.86
C PHE A 397 38.06 10.02 -3.93
N PHE A 398 37.74 10.21 -5.19
CA PHE A 398 38.55 9.76 -6.33
C PHE A 398 38.24 10.59 -7.58
N GLU A 399 39.18 10.63 -8.51
CA GLU A 399 39.08 11.31 -9.79
C GLU A 399 39.12 10.30 -10.93
N LEU A 400 38.13 10.36 -11.83
CA LEU A 400 38.13 9.55 -13.05
C LEU A 400 39.16 10.11 -14.05
N GLU A 401 40.17 9.33 -14.42
CA GLU A 401 41.08 9.63 -15.53
C GLU A 401 40.54 9.08 -16.87
N GLY A 402 39.70 8.03 -16.83
CA GLY A 402 39.01 7.50 -17.99
C GLY A 402 38.47 6.09 -17.80
N PHE A 403 37.53 5.73 -18.64
CA PHE A 403 37.07 4.36 -18.75
C PHE A 403 36.89 3.93 -20.20
N ARG A 404 36.90 2.61 -20.40
CA ARG A 404 36.60 1.97 -21.69
C ARG A 404 35.66 0.79 -21.41
N VAL A 405 34.59 0.70 -22.19
CA VAL A 405 33.66 -0.44 -22.15
C VAL A 405 33.64 -1.10 -23.53
N ILE A 406 33.83 -2.42 -23.55
CA ILE A 406 33.82 -3.23 -24.77
C ILE A 406 32.65 -4.20 -24.67
N ILE A 407 31.77 -4.23 -25.67
CA ILE A 407 30.72 -5.21 -25.82
C ILE A 407 31.03 -6.03 -27.07
N GLU A 408 31.20 -7.34 -26.89
CA GLU A 408 31.51 -8.25 -27.97
C GLU A 408 30.39 -9.27 -28.17
N LYS A 409 29.87 -9.35 -29.39
CA LYS A 409 28.92 -10.39 -29.81
C LYS A 409 29.62 -11.35 -30.78
N ARG A 410 29.97 -12.55 -30.31
CA ARG A 410 30.76 -13.53 -31.10
C ARG A 410 29.92 -14.36 -32.05
N GLY A 411 28.62 -14.53 -31.77
CA GLY A 411 27.73 -15.31 -32.63
C GLY A 411 26.26 -15.04 -32.35
N PRO A 412 25.32 -15.41 -33.22
CA PRO A 412 23.91 -15.10 -33.08
C PRO A 412 23.26 -15.73 -31.82
N ASN A 413 23.78 -16.88 -31.41
CA ASN A 413 23.26 -17.64 -30.24
C ASN A 413 24.12 -17.53 -28.98
N GLU A 414 25.22 -16.81 -29.01
CA GLU A 414 26.10 -16.59 -27.85
C GLU A 414 25.66 -15.34 -27.10
N PRO A 415 25.78 -15.26 -25.76
CA PRO A 415 25.56 -14.03 -25.03
C PRO A 415 26.56 -12.95 -25.45
N CYS A 416 26.20 -11.67 -25.24
CA CYS A 416 27.17 -10.59 -25.33
C CYS A 416 28.15 -10.67 -24.16
N LEU A 417 29.43 -10.52 -24.42
CA LEU A 417 30.43 -10.33 -23.37
C LEU A 417 30.61 -8.83 -23.16
N SER A 418 30.63 -8.39 -21.93
CA SER A 418 30.88 -7.00 -21.56
C SER A 418 32.11 -6.94 -20.67
N GLU A 419 33.10 -6.12 -21.07
CA GLU A 419 34.30 -5.84 -20.30
C GLU A 419 34.44 -4.34 -20.11
N ALA A 420 34.75 -3.91 -18.90
CA ALA A 420 35.10 -2.53 -18.61
C ALA A 420 36.52 -2.43 -18.06
N THR A 421 37.28 -1.45 -18.54
CA THR A 421 38.56 -1.04 -17.96
C THR A 421 38.40 0.39 -17.46
N ILE A 422 38.76 0.66 -16.22
CA ILE A 422 38.69 1.97 -15.60
C ILE A 422 40.03 2.41 -15.07
N LYS A 423 40.32 3.70 -15.18
CA LYS A 423 41.48 4.35 -14.59
C LYS A 423 41.03 5.49 -13.69
N VAL A 424 41.34 5.38 -12.41
CA VAL A 424 40.98 6.37 -11.39
C VAL A 424 42.21 6.76 -10.58
N LYS A 425 42.17 8.00 -10.10
CA LYS A 425 43.16 8.53 -9.16
C LYS A 425 42.51 8.65 -7.79
N VAL A 426 43.15 8.07 -6.78
CA VAL A 426 42.77 8.21 -5.36
C VAL A 426 43.98 8.84 -4.67
N ASP A 427 43.79 10.01 -4.07
CA ASP A 427 44.90 10.83 -3.56
C ASP A 427 45.99 11.07 -4.64
N GLU A 428 47.19 10.57 -4.39
CA GLU A 428 48.32 10.66 -5.35
C GLU A 428 48.56 9.35 -6.12
N GLU A 429 47.74 8.30 -5.87
CA GLU A 429 47.90 6.99 -6.54
C GLU A 429 46.90 6.84 -7.69
N THR A 430 47.41 6.48 -8.88
CA THR A 430 46.57 6.12 -10.00
C THR A 430 46.48 4.59 -10.12
N GLU A 431 45.24 4.08 -10.15
CA GLU A 431 44.96 2.66 -10.27
C GLU A 431 44.16 2.36 -11.56
N ILE A 432 44.43 1.19 -12.12
CA ILE A 432 43.72 0.66 -13.29
C ILE A 432 43.17 -0.72 -12.93
N ALA A 433 41.89 -0.93 -13.20
CA ALA A 433 41.28 -2.25 -13.12
C ALA A 433 40.41 -2.56 -14.31
N ALA A 434 40.27 -3.84 -14.62
CA ALA A 434 39.32 -4.37 -15.57
C ALA A 434 38.43 -5.42 -14.91
N ALA A 435 37.18 -5.50 -15.37
CA ALA A 435 36.22 -6.50 -14.96
C ALA A 435 35.32 -6.90 -16.12
N GLU A 436 34.90 -8.16 -16.13
CA GLU A 436 33.81 -8.65 -16.96
C GLU A 436 32.50 -8.58 -16.15
N GLY A 437 31.38 -8.38 -16.85
CA GLY A 437 30.05 -8.31 -16.23
C GLY A 437 28.95 -8.78 -17.19
N ASP A 438 27.75 -8.99 -16.64
CA ASP A 438 26.56 -9.43 -17.39
C ASP A 438 26.05 -8.38 -18.39
N GLY A 439 26.53 -7.14 -18.25
CA GLY A 439 26.26 -6.03 -19.15
C GLY A 439 27.26 -4.89 -18.95
N PRO A 440 27.25 -3.85 -19.83
CA PRO A 440 28.26 -2.80 -19.83
C PRO A 440 28.31 -2.00 -18.51
N VAL A 441 27.15 -1.73 -17.91
CA VAL A 441 27.07 -0.99 -16.64
C VAL A 441 27.55 -1.84 -15.48
N ASN A 442 27.19 -3.12 -15.45
CA ASN A 442 27.66 -4.06 -14.43
C ASN A 442 29.18 -4.25 -14.51
N ALA A 443 29.74 -4.40 -15.71
CA ALA A 443 31.19 -4.48 -15.89
C ALA A 443 31.89 -3.21 -15.38
N LEU A 444 31.31 -2.04 -15.62
CA LEU A 444 31.86 -0.75 -15.17
C LEU A 444 31.81 -0.61 -13.66
N ASP A 445 30.69 -0.97 -13.02
CA ASP A 445 30.54 -0.98 -11.56
C ASP A 445 31.55 -1.94 -10.89
N LEU A 446 31.66 -3.16 -11.42
CA LEU A 446 32.63 -4.15 -10.91
C LEU A 446 34.08 -3.68 -11.05
N ALA A 447 34.43 -3.04 -12.17
CA ALA A 447 35.77 -2.49 -12.38
C ALA A 447 36.07 -1.35 -11.38
N LEU A 448 35.10 -0.45 -11.17
CA LEU A 448 35.22 0.65 -10.22
C LEU A 448 35.38 0.14 -8.77
N ARG A 449 34.51 -0.76 -8.34
CA ARG A 449 34.59 -1.38 -7.00
C ARG A 449 35.90 -2.10 -6.77
N LYS A 450 36.42 -2.78 -7.79
CA LYS A 450 37.71 -3.49 -7.72
C LYS A 450 38.88 -2.57 -7.40
N VAL A 451 38.86 -1.33 -7.91
CA VAL A 451 39.85 -0.30 -7.55
C VAL A 451 39.55 0.24 -6.15
N LEU A 452 38.32 0.70 -5.93
CA LEU A 452 37.97 1.46 -4.72
C LEU A 452 38.07 0.64 -3.43
N LYS A 453 37.80 -0.67 -3.47
CA LYS A 453 37.89 -1.53 -2.29
C LYS A 453 39.30 -1.56 -1.67
N ARG A 454 40.34 -1.24 -2.41
CA ARG A 454 41.69 -1.14 -1.91
C ARG A 454 41.87 0.05 -0.96
N PHE A 455 41.19 1.14 -1.24
CA PHE A 455 41.26 2.39 -0.47
C PHE A 455 40.09 2.50 0.51
N TYR A 456 38.92 2.03 0.11
CA TYR A 456 37.64 2.13 0.83
C TYR A 456 36.97 0.75 0.91
N PRO A 457 37.42 -0.15 1.83
CA PRO A 457 36.94 -1.53 1.88
C PRO A 457 35.41 -1.66 2.08
N LYS A 458 34.78 -0.71 2.75
CA LYS A 458 33.32 -0.67 3.00
C LYS A 458 32.47 -0.57 1.73
N VAL A 459 33.04 -0.20 0.58
CA VAL A 459 32.32 -0.16 -0.71
C VAL A 459 31.76 -1.55 -1.08
N GLU A 460 32.30 -2.64 -0.52
CA GLU A 460 31.77 -3.99 -0.73
C GLU A 460 30.42 -4.23 -0.03
N GLU A 461 30.06 -3.44 0.96
CA GLU A 461 28.77 -3.52 1.66
C GLU A 461 27.61 -2.92 0.83
N MET A 462 27.94 -2.10 -0.16
CA MET A 462 26.98 -1.42 -1.00
C MET A 462 26.51 -2.31 -2.17
N HIS A 463 25.20 -2.42 -2.38
CA HIS A 463 24.58 -3.20 -3.45
C HIS A 463 23.61 -2.34 -4.26
N LEU A 464 23.62 -2.52 -5.59
CA LEU A 464 22.63 -1.93 -6.48
C LEU A 464 21.32 -2.75 -6.37
N GLN A 465 20.21 -2.09 -6.03
CA GLN A 465 18.89 -2.73 -5.88
C GLN A 465 18.00 -2.56 -7.10
N ASP A 466 18.05 -1.37 -7.74
CA ASP A 466 17.19 -1.09 -8.90
C ASP A 466 17.94 -0.20 -9.91
N PHE A 467 17.63 -0.41 -11.19
CA PHE A 467 18.23 0.31 -12.31
C PHE A 467 17.15 0.63 -13.33
N LYS A 468 16.81 1.91 -13.47
CA LYS A 468 15.77 2.40 -14.37
C LYS A 468 16.34 3.32 -15.43
N VAL A 469 15.96 3.09 -16.68
CA VAL A 469 16.36 3.89 -17.83
C VAL A 469 15.13 4.50 -18.47
N ARG A 470 15.20 5.81 -18.76
CA ARG A 470 14.15 6.53 -19.48
C ARG A 470 14.73 7.39 -20.59
N ILE A 471 14.19 7.26 -21.78
CA ILE A 471 14.43 8.17 -22.89
C ILE A 471 13.64 9.46 -22.64
N LEU A 472 14.27 10.62 -22.74
CA LEU A 472 13.67 11.92 -22.45
C LEU A 472 13.06 12.58 -23.69
N ASP A 473 13.81 12.59 -24.81
CA ASP A 473 13.43 13.26 -26.04
C ASP A 473 13.20 12.21 -27.13
N GLY A 474 11.96 11.66 -27.17
CA GLY A 474 11.65 10.54 -28.08
C GLY A 474 11.76 10.87 -29.58
N ASP A 475 11.74 12.14 -29.96
CA ASP A 475 11.80 12.60 -31.35
C ASP A 475 13.20 12.44 -31.95
N ASP A 476 14.26 12.41 -31.13
CA ASP A 476 15.65 12.25 -31.57
C ASP A 476 16.07 10.78 -31.77
N GLY A 477 15.17 9.84 -31.60
CA GLY A 477 15.39 8.41 -31.83
C GLY A 477 16.54 7.86 -30.97
N THR A 478 17.57 7.29 -31.61
CA THR A 478 18.74 6.70 -30.92
C THR A 478 19.74 7.71 -30.39
N ALA A 479 19.61 8.99 -30.73
CA ALA A 479 20.42 10.09 -30.21
C ALA A 479 19.77 10.84 -29.06
N ALA A 480 18.58 10.38 -28.61
CA ALA A 480 17.85 11.00 -27.53
C ALA A 480 18.60 10.93 -26.19
N LYS A 481 18.44 11.96 -25.37
CA LYS A 481 18.95 11.97 -24.00
C LYS A 481 18.33 10.86 -23.18
N THR A 482 19.14 10.21 -22.39
CA THR A 482 18.76 9.11 -21.53
C THR A 482 18.98 9.50 -20.07
N ARG A 483 17.95 9.36 -19.26
CA ARG A 483 18.04 9.44 -17.80
C ARG A 483 18.20 8.04 -17.22
N VAL A 484 19.19 7.89 -16.35
CA VAL A 484 19.41 6.69 -15.56
C VAL A 484 19.16 7.02 -14.09
N LEU A 485 18.31 6.22 -13.43
CA LEU A 485 18.09 6.25 -12.00
C LEU A 485 18.62 4.95 -11.40
N ILE A 486 19.44 5.05 -10.37
CA ILE A 486 20.00 3.92 -9.65
C ILE A 486 19.51 3.99 -8.19
N GLU A 487 19.03 2.88 -7.67
CA GLU A 487 18.77 2.69 -6.24
C GLU A 487 19.82 1.73 -5.68
N SER A 488 20.52 2.17 -4.65
CA SER A 488 21.56 1.39 -3.96
C SER A 488 21.23 1.24 -2.49
N SER A 489 21.80 0.23 -1.83
CA SER A 489 21.61 -0.04 -0.39
C SER A 489 22.87 -0.64 0.21
N ASP A 490 23.05 -0.39 1.52
CA ASP A 490 24.05 -1.04 2.39
C ASP A 490 23.44 -2.13 3.32
N GLY A 491 22.14 -2.44 3.11
CA GLY A 491 21.37 -3.37 3.94
C GLY A 491 20.64 -2.70 5.12
N GLU A 492 21.05 -1.50 5.54
CA GLU A 492 20.39 -0.70 6.58
C GLU A 492 19.60 0.46 5.98
N SER A 493 20.12 1.10 4.95
CA SER A 493 19.51 2.23 4.24
C SER A 493 19.53 2.03 2.73
N SER A 494 18.64 2.75 2.02
CA SER A 494 18.61 2.80 0.56
C SER A 494 18.63 4.25 0.10
N TRP A 495 19.28 4.51 -1.04
CA TRP A 495 19.38 5.85 -1.63
C TRP A 495 19.32 5.81 -3.15
N GLY A 496 18.73 6.87 -3.72
CA GLY A 496 18.59 7.03 -5.15
C GLY A 496 19.57 8.06 -5.72
N THR A 497 20.09 7.78 -6.93
CA THR A 497 20.96 8.67 -7.69
C THR A 497 20.53 8.76 -9.15
N VAL A 498 20.97 9.81 -9.84
CA VAL A 498 20.58 10.12 -11.22
C VAL A 498 21.76 10.56 -12.07
N GLY A 499 21.76 10.12 -13.33
CA GLY A 499 22.65 10.64 -14.37
C GLY A 499 21.89 10.86 -15.67
N VAL A 500 22.33 11.82 -16.49
CA VAL A 500 21.69 12.19 -17.76
C VAL A 500 22.71 12.45 -18.83
N SER A 501 22.67 11.67 -19.91
CA SER A 501 23.53 11.86 -21.11
C SER A 501 22.83 11.31 -22.35
N GLU A 502 23.27 11.71 -23.53
CA GLU A 502 22.95 11.06 -24.80
C GLU A 502 23.56 9.65 -24.87
N ASN A 503 24.62 9.40 -24.11
CA ASN A 503 25.24 8.10 -23.95
C ASN A 503 24.80 7.42 -22.67
N ILE A 504 24.05 6.31 -22.80
CA ILE A 504 23.53 5.54 -21.64
C ILE A 504 24.65 5.09 -20.69
N ILE A 505 25.85 4.80 -21.17
CA ILE A 505 26.96 4.36 -20.30
C ILE A 505 27.47 5.55 -19.49
N GLU A 506 27.52 6.74 -20.08
CA GLU A 506 27.89 7.97 -19.38
C GLU A 506 26.84 8.37 -18.35
N ALA A 507 25.54 8.34 -18.71
CA ALA A 507 24.46 8.56 -17.75
C ALA A 507 24.49 7.56 -16.58
N SER A 508 24.80 6.29 -16.86
CA SER A 508 24.96 5.26 -15.83
C SER A 508 26.19 5.52 -14.95
N TRP A 509 27.28 5.96 -15.55
CA TRP A 509 28.49 6.35 -14.81
C TRP A 509 28.22 7.48 -13.83
N GLU A 510 27.55 8.54 -14.26
CA GLU A 510 27.20 9.68 -13.39
C GLU A 510 26.38 9.23 -12.18
N ALA A 511 25.35 8.39 -12.41
CA ALA A 511 24.52 7.88 -11.33
C ALA A 511 25.30 6.95 -10.38
N LEU A 512 26.19 6.09 -10.91
CA LEU A 512 27.08 5.23 -10.10
C LEU A 512 28.07 6.06 -9.29
N LEU A 513 28.68 7.07 -9.90
CA LEU A 513 29.62 7.96 -9.24
C LEU A 513 28.97 8.62 -8.02
N ASP A 514 27.83 9.27 -8.21
CA ASP A 514 27.10 9.92 -7.11
C ASP A 514 26.66 8.92 -6.03
N SER A 515 26.33 7.68 -6.41
CA SER A 515 25.94 6.64 -5.46
C SER A 515 27.10 6.23 -4.54
N ILE A 516 28.27 6.05 -5.10
CA ILE A 516 29.47 5.70 -4.33
C ILE A 516 29.97 6.90 -3.51
N GLU A 517 30.00 8.09 -4.09
CA GLU A 517 30.33 9.33 -3.37
C GLU A 517 29.42 9.55 -2.17
N HIS A 518 28.11 9.35 -2.33
CA HIS A 518 27.16 9.44 -1.23
C HIS A 518 27.47 8.45 -0.11
N PHE A 519 27.72 7.18 -0.46
CA PHE A 519 28.06 6.14 0.50
C PHE A 519 29.36 6.47 1.25
N LEU A 520 30.39 6.90 0.53
CA LEU A 520 31.67 7.28 1.14
C LEU A 520 31.53 8.51 2.06
N ILE A 521 30.74 9.51 1.67
CA ILE A 521 30.42 10.66 2.56
C ILE A 521 29.75 10.17 3.87
N GLN A 522 28.87 9.16 3.80
CA GLN A 522 28.20 8.63 5.01
C GLN A 522 29.15 7.84 5.90
N THR A 523 30.00 7.00 5.31
CA THR A 523 30.86 6.08 6.06
C THR A 523 32.14 6.73 6.59
N HIS A 524 32.56 7.87 6.02
CA HIS A 524 33.72 8.65 6.46
C HIS A 524 33.35 9.96 7.16
N ALA A 525 32.08 10.19 7.45
CA ALA A 525 31.62 11.36 8.20
C ALA A 525 32.23 11.35 9.62
N GLY A 526 33.30 12.12 9.82
CA GLY A 526 34.00 12.26 11.12
C GLY A 526 35.48 11.86 11.14
N GLU A 527 36.00 11.30 10.07
CA GLU A 527 37.44 11.13 9.88
C GLU A 527 37.98 12.37 9.18
N PRO A 528 39.06 13.03 9.68
CA PRO A 528 39.74 14.07 8.90
C PRO A 528 40.37 13.44 7.67
N LEU A 529 40.07 13.96 6.50
CA LEU A 529 40.73 13.67 5.23
C LEU A 529 42.20 14.03 5.29
#